data_3a67a08933359e908f87d5ec8b52ba60
#
_entry.id   3a67a08933359e908f87d5ec8b52ba60
#
_cell.length_a   1.000
_cell.length_b   1.000
_cell.length_c   1.000
_cell.angle_alpha   90.00
_cell.angle_beta   90.00
_cell.angle_gamma   90.00
#
_symmetry.space_group_name_H-M   'P 1'
#
loop_
_entity.id
_entity.type
_entity.pdbx_description
1 polymer ?
#
loop_
_entity_poly.entity_id
_entity_poly.type
_entity_poly.pdbx_seq_one_letter_code
_entity_poly.pdbx_strand_id
1 'polypeptide(L)'
;MVIFAKVSLQKPDAVAKTKKVTPLMVQFNAMKAEHPEALLLFRVGDFYETFGQDAVKAAKTLDIVLTKRSNGAAADLELAGFPYHALDTYLPKLVRGGHKVAICEQLEDPKGVKGIVKRGVTEVITPGIAHHEGLLSARSNNYLACIHLDGKQAGLALMDVSTGEFHVAEGSLADIDRWMQSFTPSECIINRRDPRARDFVGRASPSTLDDWAFAHRHAHKQLSSLLKVSSLKGFGMDGKPLAVIASGALITYLKQSCYDDLSHVTSVHVLRVDSHLWMDRFTVRNLELLYPSNPEGTPLVEVLDDSVT
;
A
#
# COMPACT_ATOMS: atom_id res chain seq x y z
N MET A 1 -34.50 33.56 65.26
CA MET A 1 -35.30 32.61 64.46
C MET A 1 -34.46 32.20 63.30
N VAL A 2 -33.75 31.08 63.42
CA VAL A 2 -32.80 30.60 62.42
C VAL A 2 -33.46 29.51 61.58
N ILE A 3 -33.62 29.73 60.27
CA ILE A 3 -34.25 28.81 59.36
C ILE A 3 -33.16 27.91 58.81
N PHE A 4 -33.19 26.62 59.15
CA PHE A 4 -32.35 25.58 58.56
C PHE A 4 -32.94 25.16 57.20
N ALA A 5 -32.21 25.45 56.09
CA ALA A 5 -32.52 24.91 54.77
C ALA A 5 -32.04 23.45 54.73
N LYS A 6 -32.95 22.50 54.46
CA LYS A 6 -32.61 21.11 54.15
C LYS A 6 -31.93 21.03 52.78
N VAL A 7 -30.63 20.71 52.77
CA VAL A 7 -29.92 20.29 51.55
C VAL A 7 -30.32 18.84 51.23
N SER A 8 -31.00 18.67 50.13
CA SER A 8 -31.34 17.35 49.57
C SER A 8 -30.09 16.76 48.90
N LEU A 9 -29.54 15.70 49.47
CA LEU A 9 -28.51 14.90 48.88
C LEU A 9 -29.10 14.14 47.67
N GLN A 10 -28.82 14.61 46.46
CA GLN A 10 -29.02 13.84 45.23
C GLN A 10 -28.12 12.60 45.26
N LYS A 11 -28.74 11.43 45.04
CA LYS A 11 -28.03 10.17 44.83
C LYS A 11 -27.14 10.30 43.58
N PRO A 12 -25.90 9.76 43.60
CA PRO A 12 -25.05 9.76 42.40
C PRO A 12 -25.73 8.94 41.32
N ASP A 13 -25.83 9.55 40.13
CA ASP A 13 -26.36 8.92 38.93
C ASP A 13 -25.61 7.61 38.64
N ALA A 14 -26.40 6.59 38.28
CA ALA A 14 -25.90 5.26 37.96
C ALA A 14 -24.79 5.32 36.92
N VAL A 15 -23.61 4.81 37.30
CA VAL A 15 -22.47 4.57 36.40
C VAL A 15 -23.00 3.84 35.16
N ALA A 16 -22.97 4.50 34.03
CA ALA A 16 -23.35 3.94 32.74
C ALA A 16 -22.57 2.63 32.52
N LYS A 17 -23.28 1.50 32.48
CA LYS A 17 -22.72 0.18 32.22
C LYS A 17 -22.00 0.27 30.88
N THR A 18 -20.67 0.21 30.88
CA THR A 18 -19.84 0.09 29.67
C THR A 18 -20.37 -1.09 28.87
N LYS A 19 -20.96 -0.81 27.71
CA LYS A 19 -21.49 -1.81 26.79
C LYS A 19 -20.33 -2.74 26.38
N LYS A 20 -20.40 -4.02 26.76
CA LYS A 20 -19.34 -5.00 26.48
C LYS A 20 -19.31 -5.25 24.97
N VAL A 21 -18.21 -4.87 24.34
CA VAL A 21 -17.87 -5.21 22.94
C VAL A 21 -17.64 -6.72 22.86
N THR A 22 -18.11 -7.38 21.79
CA THR A 22 -17.90 -8.82 21.61
C THR A 22 -16.41 -9.13 21.44
N PRO A 23 -15.92 -10.29 21.92
CA PRO A 23 -14.52 -10.65 21.81
C PRO A 23 -13.99 -10.66 20.36
N LEU A 24 -14.83 -10.98 19.37
CA LEU A 24 -14.52 -10.89 17.95
C LEU A 24 -14.20 -9.44 17.54
N MET A 25 -15.03 -8.49 17.99
CA MET A 25 -14.81 -7.07 17.71
C MET A 25 -13.60 -6.50 18.47
N VAL A 26 -13.22 -7.07 19.60
CA VAL A 26 -11.95 -6.70 20.27
C VAL A 26 -10.76 -7.06 19.39
N GLN A 27 -10.74 -8.26 18.79
CA GLN A 27 -9.69 -8.65 17.83
C GLN A 27 -9.69 -7.74 16.60
N PHE A 28 -10.87 -7.51 16.01
CA PHE A 28 -11.00 -6.64 14.84
C PHE A 28 -10.46 -5.23 15.12
N ASN A 29 -10.86 -4.62 16.21
CA ASN A 29 -10.44 -3.26 16.57
C ASN A 29 -8.93 -3.17 16.83
N ALA A 30 -8.34 -4.21 17.45
CA ALA A 30 -6.89 -4.26 17.66
C ALA A 30 -6.13 -4.26 16.34
N MET A 31 -6.51 -5.12 15.39
CA MET A 31 -5.89 -5.18 14.06
C MET A 31 -6.16 -3.92 13.24
N LYS A 32 -7.35 -3.34 13.35
CA LYS A 32 -7.67 -2.07 12.68
C LYS A 32 -6.84 -0.92 13.23
N ALA A 33 -6.50 -0.92 14.51
CA ALA A 33 -5.61 0.08 15.11
C ALA A 33 -4.16 -0.03 14.60
N GLU A 34 -3.70 -1.25 14.28
CA GLU A 34 -2.38 -1.49 13.65
C GLU A 34 -2.35 -1.07 12.18
N HIS A 35 -3.49 -1.20 11.46
CA HIS A 35 -3.63 -0.89 10.04
C HIS A 35 -4.78 0.12 9.78
N PRO A 36 -4.70 1.36 10.30
CA PRO A 36 -5.82 2.31 10.29
C PRO A 36 -6.22 2.75 8.87
N GLU A 37 -5.28 2.78 7.94
CA GLU A 37 -5.51 3.21 6.56
C GLU A 37 -5.99 2.08 5.64
N ALA A 38 -5.82 0.81 6.06
CA ALA A 38 -6.21 -0.34 5.25
C ALA A 38 -7.67 -0.75 5.50
N LEU A 39 -8.36 -1.16 4.45
CA LEU A 39 -9.65 -1.85 4.54
C LEU A 39 -9.38 -3.26 5.05
N LEU A 40 -9.89 -3.60 6.24
CA LEU A 40 -9.61 -4.87 6.86
C LEU A 40 -10.63 -5.94 6.42
N LEU A 41 -10.17 -6.94 5.68
CA LEU A 41 -10.92 -8.16 5.37
C LEU A 41 -10.68 -9.19 6.47
N PHE A 42 -11.67 -9.38 7.32
CA PHE A 42 -11.55 -10.16 8.55
C PHE A 42 -12.22 -11.54 8.38
N ARG A 43 -11.44 -12.61 8.43
CA ARG A 43 -11.97 -13.96 8.24
C ARG A 43 -12.89 -14.39 9.38
N VAL A 44 -14.15 -14.67 9.05
CA VAL A 44 -15.15 -15.17 9.97
C VAL A 44 -15.82 -16.41 9.36
N GLY A 45 -15.36 -17.59 9.77
CA GLY A 45 -15.79 -18.85 9.14
C GLY A 45 -15.48 -18.88 7.63
N ASP A 46 -16.51 -19.02 6.81
CA ASP A 46 -16.37 -19.10 5.35
C ASP A 46 -16.47 -17.75 4.64
N PHE A 47 -16.44 -16.64 5.41
CA PHE A 47 -16.53 -15.30 4.84
C PHE A 47 -15.34 -14.43 5.22
N TYR A 48 -15.01 -13.48 4.35
CA TYR A 48 -14.34 -12.25 4.73
C TYR A 48 -15.40 -11.20 5.04
N GLU A 49 -15.41 -10.75 6.29
CA GLU A 49 -16.30 -9.69 6.77
C GLU A 49 -15.50 -8.42 6.99
N THR A 50 -16.11 -7.28 6.73
CA THR A 50 -15.56 -5.97 7.06
C THR A 50 -16.63 -5.14 7.78
N PHE A 51 -16.20 -4.24 8.66
CA PHE A 51 -17.10 -3.57 9.60
C PHE A 51 -16.96 -2.03 9.53
N GLY A 52 -18.03 -1.33 9.92
CA GLY A 52 -18.08 0.12 10.03
C GLY A 52 -17.77 0.82 8.71
N GLN A 53 -16.88 1.81 8.74
CA GLN A 53 -16.51 2.58 7.56
C GLN A 53 -15.88 1.74 6.44
N ASP A 54 -15.15 0.68 6.82
CA ASP A 54 -14.58 -0.24 5.84
C ASP A 54 -15.68 -1.02 5.11
N ALA A 55 -16.75 -1.41 5.80
CA ALA A 55 -17.91 -2.05 5.19
C ALA A 55 -18.61 -1.14 4.18
N VAL A 56 -18.78 0.13 4.51
CA VAL A 56 -19.39 1.12 3.60
C VAL A 56 -18.54 1.29 2.34
N LYS A 57 -17.21 1.40 2.49
CA LYS A 57 -16.28 1.51 1.36
C LYS A 57 -16.30 0.24 0.50
N ALA A 58 -16.21 -0.94 1.14
CA ALA A 58 -16.22 -2.22 0.44
C ALA A 58 -17.53 -2.44 -0.32
N ALA A 59 -18.68 -2.23 0.32
CA ALA A 59 -19.98 -2.38 -0.31
C ALA A 59 -20.14 -1.52 -1.56
N LYS A 60 -19.69 -0.25 -1.48
CA LYS A 60 -19.72 0.68 -2.60
C LYS A 60 -18.79 0.25 -3.76
N THR A 61 -17.57 -0.21 -3.44
CA THR A 61 -16.57 -0.55 -4.46
C THR A 61 -16.86 -1.90 -5.13
N LEU A 62 -17.38 -2.85 -4.36
CA LEU A 62 -17.66 -4.22 -4.83
C LEU A 62 -19.07 -4.41 -5.38
N ASP A 63 -19.94 -3.44 -5.18
CA ASP A 63 -21.39 -3.52 -5.46
C ASP A 63 -22.05 -4.73 -4.75
N ILE A 64 -21.73 -4.86 -3.44
CA ILE A 64 -22.30 -5.90 -2.58
C ILE A 64 -23.20 -5.28 -1.51
N VAL A 65 -24.06 -6.10 -0.92
CA VAL A 65 -25.05 -5.66 0.08
C VAL A 65 -24.37 -5.17 1.34
N LEU A 66 -24.69 -3.94 1.75
CA LEU A 66 -24.35 -3.41 3.07
C LEU A 66 -25.46 -3.80 4.05
N THR A 67 -25.10 -4.57 5.06
CA THR A 67 -26.00 -5.01 6.14
C THR A 67 -25.61 -4.40 7.48
N LYS A 68 -26.33 -4.74 8.53
CA LYS A 68 -25.99 -4.36 9.89
C LYS A 68 -25.88 -5.60 10.76
N ARG A 69 -24.84 -5.64 11.59
CA ARG A 69 -24.65 -6.70 12.58
C ARG A 69 -24.92 -6.14 13.95
N SER A 70 -25.81 -6.82 14.70
CA SER A 70 -25.99 -6.52 16.12
C SER A 70 -24.74 -6.92 16.90
N ASN A 71 -24.13 -5.97 17.59
CA ASN A 71 -22.93 -6.18 18.40
C ASN A 71 -23.26 -6.32 19.89
N GLY A 72 -24.25 -7.13 20.19
CA GLY A 72 -24.75 -7.34 21.56
C GLY A 72 -25.38 -6.09 22.12
N ALA A 73 -24.88 -5.60 23.27
CA ALA A 73 -25.35 -4.36 23.88
C ALA A 73 -24.81 -3.06 23.26
N ALA A 74 -23.88 -3.16 22.29
CA ALA A 74 -23.37 -2.02 21.53
C ALA A 74 -24.32 -1.70 20.36
N ALA A 75 -24.15 -0.51 19.75
CA ALA A 75 -24.94 -0.12 18.58
C ALA A 75 -24.70 -1.09 17.40
N ASP A 76 -25.70 -1.21 16.52
CA ASP A 76 -25.55 -1.95 15.27
C ASP A 76 -24.39 -1.37 14.47
N LEU A 77 -23.59 -2.27 13.90
CA LEU A 77 -22.41 -1.91 13.14
C LEU A 77 -22.64 -2.31 11.69
N GLU A 78 -22.30 -1.43 10.76
CA GLU A 78 -22.31 -1.75 9.33
C GLU A 78 -21.43 -2.95 9.07
N LEU A 79 -21.92 -3.87 8.22
CA LEU A 79 -21.27 -5.11 7.81
C LEU A 79 -21.41 -5.28 6.31
N ALA A 80 -20.31 -5.59 5.66
CA ALA A 80 -20.28 -6.12 4.31
C ALA A 80 -19.33 -7.33 4.28
N GLY A 81 -19.58 -8.28 3.39
CA GLY A 81 -18.71 -9.45 3.29
C GLY A 81 -19.03 -10.30 2.07
N PHE A 82 -18.09 -11.17 1.76
CA PHE A 82 -18.18 -12.11 0.65
C PHE A 82 -17.52 -13.45 1.04
N PRO A 83 -17.89 -14.56 0.35
CA PRO A 83 -17.29 -15.86 0.62
C PRO A 83 -15.77 -15.85 0.41
N TYR A 84 -15.03 -16.52 1.30
CA TYR A 84 -13.55 -16.46 1.27
C TYR A 84 -12.94 -16.97 -0.04
N HIS A 85 -13.55 -17.98 -0.66
CA HIS A 85 -13.10 -18.51 -1.95
C HIS A 85 -13.28 -17.54 -3.13
N ALA A 86 -13.99 -16.45 -2.92
CA ALA A 86 -14.18 -15.39 -3.92
C ALA A 86 -13.16 -14.23 -3.74
N LEU A 87 -12.13 -14.39 -2.89
CA LEU A 87 -11.12 -13.36 -2.64
C LEU A 87 -10.49 -12.88 -3.95
N ASP A 88 -10.06 -13.79 -4.82
CA ASP A 88 -9.41 -13.48 -6.10
C ASP A 88 -10.30 -12.67 -7.06
N THR A 89 -11.61 -12.73 -6.87
CA THR A 89 -12.56 -11.94 -7.67
C THR A 89 -12.78 -10.54 -7.11
N TYR A 90 -12.83 -10.41 -5.76
CA TYR A 90 -13.19 -9.15 -5.11
C TYR A 90 -11.98 -8.29 -4.73
N LEU A 91 -10.86 -8.90 -4.34
CA LEU A 91 -9.64 -8.20 -3.98
C LEU A 91 -9.12 -7.27 -5.09
N PRO A 92 -9.06 -7.71 -6.38
CA PRO A 92 -8.65 -6.83 -7.47
C PRO A 92 -9.53 -5.59 -7.62
N LYS A 93 -10.83 -5.70 -7.36
CA LYS A 93 -11.75 -4.56 -7.45
C LYS A 93 -11.48 -3.54 -6.36
N LEU A 94 -11.19 -3.98 -5.13
CA LEU A 94 -10.84 -3.09 -4.02
C LEU A 94 -9.53 -2.35 -4.28
N VAL A 95 -8.50 -3.08 -4.72
CA VAL A 95 -7.17 -2.52 -4.97
C VAL A 95 -7.20 -1.55 -6.17
N ARG A 96 -7.88 -1.89 -7.27
CA ARG A 96 -8.10 -0.98 -8.41
C ARG A 96 -8.94 0.23 -8.03
N GLY A 97 -9.80 0.11 -7.03
CA GLY A 97 -10.52 1.23 -6.41
C GLY A 97 -9.64 2.13 -5.55
N GLY A 98 -8.32 1.88 -5.48
CA GLY A 98 -7.34 2.68 -4.73
C GLY A 98 -7.31 2.35 -3.23
N HIS A 99 -7.91 1.24 -2.79
CA HIS A 99 -7.89 0.84 -1.39
C HIS A 99 -6.67 -0.01 -1.07
N LYS A 100 -6.03 0.27 0.07
CA LYS A 100 -5.16 -0.68 0.75
C LYS A 100 -6.04 -1.73 1.44
N VAL A 101 -5.71 -2.99 1.31
CA VAL A 101 -6.50 -4.09 1.85
C VAL A 101 -5.62 -4.93 2.76
N ALA A 102 -5.98 -5.04 4.03
CA ALA A 102 -5.34 -5.94 4.98
C ALA A 102 -6.15 -7.23 5.08
N ILE A 103 -5.54 -8.35 4.76
CA ILE A 103 -6.15 -9.68 4.85
C ILE A 103 -5.84 -10.24 6.23
N CYS A 104 -6.89 -10.56 6.96
CA CYS A 104 -6.80 -11.12 8.30
C CYS A 104 -7.32 -12.56 8.30
N GLU A 105 -6.41 -13.52 8.53
CA GLU A 105 -6.70 -14.95 8.53
C GLU A 105 -6.82 -15.53 9.94
N GLN A 106 -7.47 -16.68 10.02
CA GLN A 106 -7.49 -17.52 11.21
C GLN A 106 -6.14 -18.22 11.32
N LEU A 107 -5.42 -18.02 12.43
CA LEU A 107 -4.11 -18.60 12.66
C LEU A 107 -4.17 -19.99 13.32
N GLU A 108 -5.36 -20.44 13.69
CA GLU A 108 -5.62 -21.71 14.39
C GLU A 108 -6.80 -22.43 13.73
N ASP A 109 -6.77 -23.79 13.76
CA ASP A 109 -7.91 -24.57 13.27
C ASP A 109 -9.11 -24.40 14.22
N PRO A 110 -10.26 -23.92 13.71
CA PRO A 110 -11.49 -23.73 14.51
C PRO A 110 -11.96 -24.99 15.22
N LYS A 111 -11.65 -26.18 14.70
CA LYS A 111 -12.07 -27.48 15.26
C LYS A 111 -11.34 -27.85 16.55
N GLY A 112 -10.16 -27.26 16.79
CA GLY A 112 -9.31 -27.56 17.96
C GLY A 112 -9.43 -26.58 19.12
N VAL A 113 -10.10 -25.43 18.96
CA VAL A 113 -10.07 -24.33 19.91
C VAL A 113 -11.37 -24.20 20.70
N LYS A 114 -11.28 -24.25 22.03
CA LYS A 114 -12.39 -23.87 22.91
C LYS A 114 -12.42 -22.35 23.07
N GLY A 115 -13.23 -21.66 22.26
CA GLY A 115 -13.38 -20.21 22.33
C GLY A 115 -13.25 -19.52 21.00
N ILE A 116 -12.73 -18.29 21.00
CA ILE A 116 -12.54 -17.51 19.79
C ILE A 116 -11.19 -17.84 19.18
N VAL A 117 -11.20 -18.25 17.90
CA VAL A 117 -10.02 -18.51 17.10
C VAL A 117 -9.16 -17.24 17.00
N LYS A 118 -7.85 -17.39 17.24
CA LYS A 118 -6.88 -16.32 17.06
C LYS A 118 -6.76 -15.96 15.60
N ARG A 119 -6.72 -14.66 15.33
CA ARG A 119 -6.56 -14.09 13.97
C ARG A 119 -5.37 -13.16 13.93
N GLY A 120 -4.82 -12.97 12.74
CA GLY A 120 -3.75 -12.03 12.49
C GLY A 120 -3.78 -11.54 11.05
N VAL A 121 -3.27 -10.34 10.82
CA VAL A 121 -3.03 -9.84 9.47
C VAL A 121 -1.88 -10.63 8.88
N THR A 122 -2.14 -11.33 7.78
CA THR A 122 -1.15 -12.14 7.07
C THR A 122 -0.55 -11.39 5.90
N GLU A 123 -1.29 -10.42 5.36
CA GLU A 123 -0.90 -9.71 4.16
C GLU A 123 -1.57 -8.34 4.09
N VAL A 124 -0.84 -7.33 3.58
CA VAL A 124 -1.38 -6.01 3.25
C VAL A 124 -1.13 -5.73 1.78
N ILE A 125 -2.19 -5.74 0.99
CA ILE A 125 -2.14 -5.55 -0.45
C ILE A 125 -2.48 -4.11 -0.78
N THR A 126 -1.65 -3.51 -1.63
CA THR A 126 -1.79 -2.14 -2.10
C THR A 126 -1.64 -2.11 -3.63
N PRO A 127 -1.99 -1.00 -4.30
CA PRO A 127 -1.84 -0.92 -5.76
C PRO A 127 -0.43 -1.21 -6.26
N GLY A 128 0.61 -0.85 -5.49
CA GLY A 128 2.02 -1.08 -5.85
C GLY A 128 2.59 -2.42 -5.38
N ILE A 129 1.89 -3.14 -4.46
CA ILE A 129 2.32 -4.45 -3.92
C ILE A 129 1.35 -5.55 -4.39
N ALA A 130 0.73 -5.39 -5.53
CA ALA A 130 -0.20 -6.38 -6.06
C ALA A 130 0.58 -7.51 -6.75
N HIS A 131 0.48 -8.74 -6.24
CA HIS A 131 1.08 -9.94 -6.85
C HIS A 131 0.04 -11.03 -7.19
N HIS A 132 -1.24 -10.78 -6.90
CA HIS A 132 -2.32 -11.69 -7.32
C HIS A 132 -2.54 -11.62 -8.84
N GLU A 133 -2.73 -12.78 -9.49
CA GLU A 133 -2.88 -12.91 -10.94
C GLU A 133 -3.95 -11.97 -11.54
N GLY A 134 -5.04 -11.71 -10.81
CA GLY A 134 -6.09 -10.78 -11.23
C GLY A 134 -5.72 -9.28 -11.18
N LEU A 135 -4.58 -8.91 -10.57
CA LEU A 135 -4.13 -7.53 -10.40
C LEU A 135 -3.02 -7.15 -11.39
N LEU A 136 -2.21 -8.10 -11.80
CA LEU A 136 -1.11 -7.89 -12.72
C LEU A 136 -1.57 -7.99 -14.17
N SER A 137 -1.05 -7.11 -15.01
CA SER A 137 -1.10 -7.26 -16.45
C SER A 137 0.12 -8.07 -16.89
N ALA A 138 -0.07 -9.18 -17.60
CA ALA A 138 1.02 -10.05 -18.04
C ALA A 138 2.07 -9.34 -18.94
N ARG A 139 1.78 -8.13 -19.41
CA ARG A 139 2.62 -7.38 -20.36
C ARG A 139 3.09 -6.01 -19.84
N SER A 140 2.90 -5.70 -18.57
CA SER A 140 3.32 -4.40 -18.02
C SER A 140 3.77 -4.54 -16.57
N ASN A 141 4.88 -3.88 -16.25
CA ASN A 141 5.38 -3.81 -14.88
C ASN A 141 4.43 -3.03 -13.97
N ASN A 142 4.39 -3.43 -12.70
CA ASN A 142 3.63 -2.75 -11.66
C ASN A 142 4.57 -2.09 -10.66
N TYR A 143 4.95 -0.84 -10.94
CA TYR A 143 5.93 -0.15 -10.10
C TYR A 143 5.32 0.46 -8.85
N LEU A 144 5.98 0.19 -7.72
CA LEU A 144 5.90 0.93 -6.46
C LEU A 144 7.00 1.98 -6.46
N ALA A 145 6.65 3.24 -6.25
CA ALA A 145 7.59 4.35 -6.18
C ALA A 145 7.79 4.83 -4.74
N CYS A 146 8.96 5.42 -4.46
CA CYS A 146 9.20 6.22 -3.27
C CYS A 146 9.99 7.48 -3.65
N ILE A 147 9.54 8.64 -3.18
CA ILE A 147 10.18 9.94 -3.42
C ILE A 147 10.63 10.54 -2.10
N HIS A 148 11.88 11.01 -2.06
CA HIS A 148 12.42 11.81 -0.96
C HIS A 148 12.96 13.13 -1.49
N LEU A 149 12.49 14.26 -0.93
CA LEU A 149 12.87 15.60 -1.36
C LEU A 149 13.89 16.22 -0.40
N ASP A 150 14.91 16.86 -0.95
CA ASP A 150 15.83 17.74 -0.21
C ASP A 150 16.11 19.01 -1.03
N GLY A 151 15.50 20.11 -0.63
CA GLY A 151 15.60 21.40 -1.32
C GLY A 151 15.12 21.32 -2.79
N LYS A 152 16.06 21.46 -3.74
CA LYS A 152 15.83 21.39 -5.20
C LYS A 152 16.20 20.03 -5.80
N GLN A 153 16.71 19.12 -4.98
CA GLN A 153 17.09 17.77 -5.38
C GLN A 153 16.11 16.75 -4.80
N ALA A 154 16.01 15.61 -5.43
CA ALA A 154 15.23 14.50 -4.91
C ALA A 154 15.86 13.15 -5.25
N GLY A 155 15.56 12.18 -4.39
CA GLY A 155 15.81 10.77 -4.64
C GLY A 155 14.52 10.05 -5.02
N LEU A 156 14.62 9.14 -5.97
CA LEU A 156 13.55 8.27 -6.44
C LEU A 156 13.99 6.82 -6.33
N ALA A 157 13.08 5.98 -5.87
CA ALA A 157 13.18 4.53 -5.94
C ALA A 157 11.92 3.99 -6.62
N LEU A 158 12.08 3.05 -7.54
CA LEU A 158 11.01 2.39 -8.29
C LEU A 158 11.27 0.89 -8.24
N MET A 159 10.32 0.11 -7.77
CA MET A 159 10.45 -1.34 -7.69
C MET A 159 9.19 -2.01 -8.24
N ASP A 160 9.38 -2.96 -9.15
CA ASP A 160 8.36 -3.96 -9.42
C ASP A 160 8.59 -5.13 -8.49
N VAL A 161 7.68 -5.29 -7.53
CA VAL A 161 7.81 -6.29 -6.46
C VAL A 161 7.68 -7.71 -7.01
N SER A 162 6.98 -7.89 -8.12
CA SER A 162 6.74 -9.21 -8.72
C SER A 162 7.95 -9.73 -9.50
N THR A 163 8.66 -8.84 -10.20
CA THR A 163 9.83 -9.21 -11.02
C THR A 163 11.17 -9.01 -10.31
N GLY A 164 11.19 -8.20 -9.25
CA GLY A 164 12.42 -7.79 -8.56
C GLY A 164 13.20 -6.70 -9.28
N GLU A 165 12.62 -6.10 -10.34
CA GLU A 165 13.23 -4.99 -11.04
C GLU A 165 13.26 -3.75 -10.14
N PHE A 166 14.46 -3.21 -9.89
CA PHE A 166 14.67 -2.12 -8.95
C PHE A 166 15.50 -1.01 -9.58
N HIS A 167 14.88 0.15 -9.79
CA HIS A 167 15.49 1.34 -10.34
C HIS A 167 15.59 2.45 -9.29
N VAL A 168 16.67 3.25 -9.35
CA VAL A 168 16.87 4.39 -8.48
C VAL A 168 17.39 5.59 -9.26
N ALA A 169 17.02 6.78 -8.84
CA ALA A 169 17.53 8.02 -9.40
C ALA A 169 17.78 9.06 -8.30
N GLU A 170 18.74 9.94 -8.55
CA GLU A 170 18.93 11.15 -7.78
C GLU A 170 19.22 12.30 -8.75
N GLY A 171 18.50 13.40 -8.61
CA GLY A 171 18.62 14.52 -9.52
C GLY A 171 17.71 15.69 -9.18
N SER A 172 17.51 16.58 -10.15
CA SER A 172 16.60 17.71 -10.01
C SER A 172 15.13 17.23 -9.92
N LEU A 173 14.26 18.09 -9.37
CA LEU A 173 12.82 17.81 -9.32
C LEU A 173 12.24 17.53 -10.72
N ALA A 174 12.75 18.21 -11.76
CA ALA A 174 12.32 17.98 -13.13
C ALA A 174 12.71 16.60 -13.66
N ASP A 175 13.88 16.09 -13.27
CA ASP A 175 14.32 14.75 -13.65
C ASP A 175 13.48 13.68 -12.98
N ILE A 176 13.15 13.86 -11.70
CA ILE A 176 12.27 12.94 -10.97
C ILE A 176 10.86 12.91 -11.60
N ASP A 177 10.31 14.08 -11.92
CA ASP A 177 9.01 14.15 -12.60
C ASP A 177 9.01 13.40 -13.95
N ARG A 178 10.07 13.53 -14.74
CA ARG A 178 10.26 12.75 -15.98
C ARG A 178 10.21 11.24 -15.74
N TRP A 179 10.95 10.74 -14.74
CA TRP A 179 10.95 9.32 -14.43
C TRP A 179 9.59 8.84 -13.93
N MET A 180 8.91 9.62 -13.07
CA MET A 180 7.56 9.32 -12.62
C MET A 180 6.55 9.25 -13.79
N GLN A 181 6.68 10.12 -14.79
CA GLN A 181 5.87 10.07 -15.99
C GLN A 181 6.20 8.88 -16.89
N SER A 182 7.46 8.47 -16.99
CA SER A 182 7.89 7.34 -17.83
C SER A 182 7.46 6.00 -17.24
N PHE A 183 7.74 5.76 -15.96
CA PHE A 183 7.46 4.49 -15.30
C PHE A 183 6.01 4.34 -14.86
N THR A 184 5.28 5.44 -14.72
CA THR A 184 3.86 5.46 -14.33
C THR A 184 3.50 4.52 -13.17
N PRO A 185 4.12 4.70 -12.00
CA PRO A 185 3.91 3.79 -10.89
C PRO A 185 2.45 3.77 -10.44
N SER A 186 2.00 2.62 -9.96
CA SER A 186 0.64 2.44 -9.44
C SER A 186 0.47 3.05 -8.04
N GLU A 187 1.56 3.13 -7.29
CA GLU A 187 1.60 3.68 -5.94
C GLU A 187 2.90 4.45 -5.71
N CYS A 188 2.81 5.54 -4.92
CA CYS A 188 3.97 6.36 -4.58
C CYS A 188 4.01 6.65 -3.07
N ILE A 189 5.11 6.26 -2.45
CA ILE A 189 5.39 6.47 -1.03
C ILE A 189 6.04 7.83 -0.86
N ILE A 190 5.52 8.62 0.08
CA ILE A 190 6.04 9.93 0.44
C ILE A 190 6.21 10.07 1.95
N ASN A 191 7.06 10.99 2.38
CA ASN A 191 7.18 11.33 3.77
C ASN A 191 5.92 12.10 4.24
N ARG A 192 5.28 11.61 5.32
CA ARG A 192 4.09 12.24 5.90
C ARG A 192 4.31 13.70 6.28
N ARG A 193 5.53 14.07 6.66
CA ARG A 193 5.91 15.43 7.05
C ARG A 193 6.27 16.34 5.88
N ASP A 194 6.48 15.80 4.67
CA ASP A 194 6.78 16.60 3.49
C ASP A 194 5.67 16.54 2.44
N PRO A 195 4.66 17.41 2.55
CA PRO A 195 3.52 17.42 1.63
C PRO A 195 3.90 17.81 0.19
N ARG A 196 5.06 18.46 -0.04
CA ARG A 196 5.52 18.87 -1.38
C ARG A 196 5.72 17.68 -2.31
N ALA A 197 6.07 16.51 -1.76
CA ALA A 197 6.23 15.29 -2.53
C ALA A 197 4.93 14.85 -3.22
N ARG A 198 3.76 15.32 -2.78
CA ARG A 198 2.46 15.04 -3.41
C ARG A 198 2.35 15.59 -4.82
N ASP A 199 3.02 16.68 -5.12
CA ASP A 199 3.00 17.30 -6.45
C ASP A 199 3.61 16.40 -7.52
N PHE A 200 4.47 15.44 -7.12
CA PHE A 200 5.16 14.50 -7.98
C PHE A 200 4.50 13.12 -8.07
N VAL A 201 3.47 12.84 -7.27
CA VAL A 201 2.79 11.53 -7.25
C VAL A 201 2.04 11.25 -8.56
N GLY A 202 1.58 12.29 -9.25
CA GLY A 202 0.89 12.14 -10.52
C GLY A 202 -0.42 11.34 -10.40
N ARG A 203 -0.50 10.21 -11.11
CA ARG A 203 -1.66 9.30 -11.09
C ARG A 203 -1.53 8.16 -10.10
N ALA A 204 -0.36 8.00 -9.48
CA ALA A 204 -0.13 6.94 -8.50
C ALA A 204 -0.98 7.15 -7.25
N SER A 205 -1.37 6.07 -6.58
CA SER A 205 -2.02 6.14 -5.29
C SER A 205 -1.01 6.60 -4.23
N PRO A 206 -1.26 7.69 -3.48
CA PRO A 206 -0.32 8.16 -2.49
C PRO A 206 -0.33 7.29 -1.23
N SER A 207 0.84 6.92 -0.76
CA SER A 207 1.05 6.27 0.52
C SER A 207 2.04 7.06 1.36
N THR A 208 1.90 7.03 2.67
CA THR A 208 2.76 7.81 3.55
C THR A 208 3.50 6.94 4.53
N LEU A 209 4.77 7.28 4.78
CA LEU A 209 5.56 6.76 5.89
C LEU A 209 5.96 7.88 6.84
N ASP A 210 6.23 7.51 8.08
CA ASP A 210 6.74 8.42 9.07
C ASP A 210 8.22 8.77 8.81
N ASP A 211 8.63 9.93 9.29
CA ASP A 211 9.93 10.56 9.06
C ASP A 211 11.13 9.65 9.37
N TRP A 212 11.04 8.80 10.39
CA TRP A 212 12.11 7.88 10.78
C TRP A 212 12.50 6.88 9.67
N ALA A 213 11.55 6.51 8.79
CA ALA A 213 11.82 5.61 7.66
C ALA A 213 12.74 6.28 6.61
N PHE A 214 12.74 7.62 6.55
CA PHE A 214 13.58 8.42 5.66
C PHE A 214 14.92 8.83 6.30
N ALA A 215 15.26 8.32 7.49
CA ALA A 215 16.56 8.55 8.08
C ALA A 215 17.65 7.81 7.28
N HIS A 216 18.67 8.51 6.78
CA HIS A 216 19.74 7.94 5.93
C HIS A 216 20.36 6.68 6.50
N ARG A 217 20.69 6.67 7.81
CA ARG A 217 21.29 5.49 8.48
C ARG A 217 20.37 4.27 8.45
N HIS A 218 19.07 4.48 8.66
CA HIS A 218 18.06 3.43 8.59
C HIS A 218 17.94 2.91 7.17
N ALA A 219 17.77 3.80 6.21
CA ALA A 219 17.60 3.49 4.80
C ALA A 219 18.81 2.73 4.22
N HIS A 220 20.03 3.17 4.52
CA HIS A 220 21.27 2.50 4.14
C HIS A 220 21.31 1.06 4.68
N LYS A 221 20.95 0.87 5.98
CA LYS A 221 20.91 -0.45 6.60
C LYS A 221 19.90 -1.38 5.89
N GLN A 222 18.69 -0.87 5.58
CA GLN A 222 17.66 -1.66 4.91
C GLN A 222 18.14 -2.11 3.52
N LEU A 223 18.69 -1.19 2.73
CA LEU A 223 19.16 -1.47 1.38
C LEU A 223 20.38 -2.40 1.37
N SER A 224 21.36 -2.18 2.25
CA SER A 224 22.54 -3.05 2.36
C SER A 224 22.16 -4.47 2.83
N SER A 225 21.16 -4.58 3.71
CA SER A 225 20.64 -5.87 4.16
C SER A 225 19.93 -6.64 3.05
N LEU A 226 19.12 -5.94 2.23
CA LEU A 226 18.44 -6.52 1.08
C LEU A 226 19.44 -7.08 0.07
N LEU A 227 20.42 -6.28 -0.32
CA LEU A 227 21.43 -6.63 -1.33
C LEU A 227 22.55 -7.52 -0.77
N LYS A 228 22.54 -7.81 0.56
CA LYS A 228 23.54 -8.62 1.27
C LYS A 228 24.99 -8.13 1.08
N VAL A 229 25.18 -6.80 1.10
CA VAL A 229 26.48 -6.14 0.86
C VAL A 229 26.85 -5.19 1.99
N SER A 230 28.16 -4.99 2.18
CA SER A 230 28.70 -3.99 3.12
C SER A 230 28.85 -2.60 2.51
N SER A 231 28.88 -2.48 1.17
CA SER A 231 29.05 -1.24 0.44
C SER A 231 28.14 -1.16 -0.78
N LEU A 232 27.52 -0.01 -0.99
CA LEU A 232 26.63 0.26 -2.14
C LEU A 232 27.37 0.79 -3.37
N LYS A 233 28.72 0.93 -3.30
CA LYS A 233 29.55 1.46 -4.41
C LYS A 233 29.42 0.61 -5.67
N GLY A 234 29.40 -0.72 -5.54
CA GLY A 234 29.27 -1.64 -6.67
C GLY A 234 27.98 -1.47 -7.47
N PHE A 235 26.94 -0.89 -6.87
CA PHE A 235 25.65 -0.59 -7.51
C PHE A 235 25.55 0.86 -8.06
N GLY A 236 26.67 1.63 -8.03
CA GLY A 236 26.67 3.01 -8.52
C GLY A 236 25.92 4.01 -7.65
N MET A 237 25.66 3.67 -6.37
CA MET A 237 24.93 4.53 -5.43
C MET A 237 25.87 5.40 -4.56
N ASP A 238 27.18 5.35 -4.82
CA ASP A 238 28.13 6.22 -4.15
C ASP A 238 27.83 7.70 -4.49
N GLY A 239 27.78 8.56 -3.46
CA GLY A 239 27.41 9.97 -3.65
C GLY A 239 25.94 10.25 -3.98
N LYS A 240 25.04 9.27 -3.77
CA LYS A 240 23.59 9.40 -4.02
C LYS A 240 22.75 9.17 -2.75
N PRO A 241 22.90 10.04 -1.72
CA PRO A 241 22.26 9.83 -0.43
C PRO A 241 20.73 9.87 -0.50
N LEU A 242 20.14 10.70 -1.37
CA LEU A 242 18.69 10.81 -1.49
C LEU A 242 18.07 9.58 -2.16
N ALA A 243 18.75 9.00 -3.15
CA ALA A 243 18.35 7.72 -3.76
C ALA A 243 18.42 6.57 -2.73
N VAL A 244 19.46 6.54 -1.88
CA VAL A 244 19.58 5.57 -0.78
C VAL A 244 18.41 5.72 0.20
N ILE A 245 18.05 6.95 0.57
CA ILE A 245 16.94 7.23 1.49
C ILE A 245 15.62 6.75 0.89
N ALA A 246 15.32 7.11 -0.36
CA ALA A 246 14.10 6.66 -1.04
C ALA A 246 14.02 5.13 -1.14
N SER A 247 15.14 4.47 -1.47
CA SER A 247 15.22 3.00 -1.55
C SER A 247 14.95 2.32 -0.21
N GLY A 248 15.59 2.79 0.86
CA GLY A 248 15.39 2.23 2.19
C GLY A 248 14.00 2.45 2.76
N ALA A 249 13.38 3.60 2.45
CA ALA A 249 11.99 3.88 2.81
C ALA A 249 11.03 2.94 2.06
N LEU A 250 11.26 2.69 0.76
CA LEU A 250 10.48 1.73 -0.02
C LEU A 250 10.57 0.31 0.57
N ILE A 251 11.77 -0.17 0.91
CA ILE A 251 11.97 -1.48 1.56
C ILE A 251 11.27 -1.54 2.92
N THR A 252 11.32 -0.44 3.68
CA THR A 252 10.64 -0.34 4.97
C THR A 252 9.12 -0.46 4.81
N TYR A 253 8.56 0.17 3.79
CA TYR A 253 7.14 0.08 3.47
C TYR A 253 6.72 -1.35 3.12
N LEU A 254 7.50 -2.05 2.30
CA LEU A 254 7.23 -3.46 1.95
C LEU A 254 7.20 -4.35 3.19
N LYS A 255 8.16 -4.20 4.10
CA LYS A 255 8.18 -4.95 5.36
C LYS A 255 6.98 -4.64 6.28
N GLN A 256 6.56 -3.38 6.36
CA GLN A 256 5.35 -2.99 7.11
C GLN A 256 4.06 -3.53 6.48
N SER A 257 4.11 -3.85 5.19
CA SER A 257 3.00 -4.48 4.46
C SER A 257 3.04 -6.02 4.55
N CYS A 258 3.81 -6.58 5.47
CA CYS A 258 4.01 -8.03 5.65
C CYS A 258 4.60 -8.72 4.40
N TYR A 259 5.33 -7.97 3.57
CA TYR A 259 6.03 -8.51 2.41
C TYR A 259 7.52 -8.64 2.74
N ASP A 260 7.90 -9.78 3.29
CA ASP A 260 9.25 -10.01 3.81
C ASP A 260 10.18 -10.72 2.81
N ASP A 261 9.63 -11.51 1.87
CA ASP A 261 10.43 -12.24 0.89
C ASP A 261 10.75 -11.37 -0.33
N LEU A 262 11.88 -10.71 -0.27
CA LEU A 262 12.49 -9.93 -1.34
C LEU A 262 13.78 -10.58 -1.86
N SER A 263 13.94 -11.89 -1.68
CA SER A 263 15.17 -12.62 -2.04
C SER A 263 15.49 -12.59 -3.55
N HIS A 264 14.48 -12.40 -4.38
CA HIS A 264 14.61 -12.26 -5.84
C HIS A 264 15.15 -10.88 -6.27
N VAL A 265 15.12 -9.87 -5.39
CA VAL A 265 15.69 -8.54 -5.67
C VAL A 265 17.21 -8.60 -5.41
N THR A 266 17.99 -8.82 -6.45
CA THR A 266 19.45 -9.03 -6.36
C THR A 266 20.28 -7.86 -6.85
N SER A 267 19.66 -6.90 -7.56
CA SER A 267 20.36 -5.78 -8.18
C SER A 267 19.55 -4.48 -8.08
N VAL A 268 20.26 -3.36 -8.22
CA VAL A 268 19.69 -2.01 -8.30
C VAL A 268 20.29 -1.32 -9.51
N HIS A 269 19.45 -0.71 -10.33
CA HIS A 269 19.83 0.01 -11.53
C HIS A 269 19.71 1.52 -11.33
N VAL A 270 20.83 2.23 -11.46
CA VAL A 270 20.83 3.69 -11.37
C VAL A 270 20.41 4.30 -12.70
N LEU A 271 19.29 4.98 -12.72
CA LEU A 271 18.80 5.72 -13.89
C LEU A 271 19.68 6.97 -14.11
N ARG A 272 20.05 7.21 -15.37
CA ARG A 272 20.84 8.37 -15.78
C ARG A 272 20.09 9.12 -16.88
N VAL A 273 19.96 10.42 -16.74
CA VAL A 273 19.27 11.27 -17.74
C VAL A 273 19.99 11.26 -19.09
N ASP A 274 21.32 11.19 -19.05
CA ASP A 274 22.16 11.34 -20.26
C ASP A 274 22.36 10.05 -21.06
N SER A 275 21.84 8.90 -20.58
CA SER A 275 22.08 7.60 -21.21
C SER A 275 21.03 7.20 -22.24
N HIS A 276 19.88 7.89 -22.30
CA HIS A 276 18.75 7.54 -23.16
C HIS A 276 18.11 8.79 -23.76
N LEU A 277 17.58 8.65 -24.99
CA LEU A 277 16.71 9.67 -25.55
C LEU A 277 15.40 9.72 -24.74
N TRP A 278 15.18 10.82 -24.04
CA TRP A 278 13.93 11.03 -23.35
C TRP A 278 12.86 11.53 -24.32
N MET A 279 11.69 10.92 -24.25
CA MET A 279 10.49 11.34 -24.97
C MET A 279 9.34 11.44 -23.99
N ASP A 280 8.56 12.54 -24.05
CA ASP A 280 7.33 12.65 -23.27
C ASP A 280 6.25 11.71 -23.81
N ARG A 281 5.24 11.42 -22.98
CA ARG A 281 4.14 10.49 -23.33
C ARG A 281 3.36 10.92 -24.56
N PHE A 282 3.25 12.24 -24.79
CA PHE A 282 2.56 12.76 -25.95
C PHE A 282 3.33 12.45 -27.21
N THR A 283 4.65 12.63 -27.20
CA THR A 283 5.55 12.27 -28.29
C THR A 283 5.53 10.77 -28.56
N VAL A 284 5.67 9.92 -27.52
CA VAL A 284 5.61 8.45 -27.65
C VAL A 284 4.29 8.00 -28.28
N ARG A 285 3.17 8.60 -27.83
CA ARG A 285 1.84 8.28 -28.35
C ARG A 285 1.65 8.76 -29.80
N ASN A 286 2.06 10.00 -30.11
CA ASN A 286 1.86 10.55 -31.45
C ASN A 286 2.75 9.88 -32.50
N LEU A 287 3.90 9.39 -32.09
CA LEU A 287 4.78 8.59 -32.97
C LEU A 287 4.37 7.10 -33.01
N GLU A 288 3.33 6.72 -32.27
CA GLU A 288 2.85 5.33 -32.18
C GLU A 288 3.96 4.33 -31.87
N LEU A 289 4.89 4.72 -30.98
CA LEU A 289 6.07 3.91 -30.71
C LEU A 289 5.72 2.59 -30.02
N LEU A 290 4.86 2.64 -29.01
CA LEU A 290 4.49 1.50 -28.16
C LEU A 290 3.04 1.00 -28.37
N TYR A 291 2.16 1.91 -28.75
CA TYR A 291 0.73 1.61 -28.92
C TYR A 291 0.22 2.31 -30.18
N PRO A 292 -0.54 1.63 -31.04
CA PRO A 292 -1.13 2.26 -32.21
C PRO A 292 -2.31 3.17 -31.79
N SER A 293 -2.53 4.25 -32.52
CA SER A 293 -3.69 5.12 -32.34
C SER A 293 -4.96 4.48 -32.91
N ASN A 294 -4.82 3.64 -33.91
CA ASN A 294 -5.89 2.82 -34.47
C ASN A 294 -5.79 1.39 -33.93
N PRO A 295 -6.87 0.79 -33.41
CA PRO A 295 -6.89 -0.61 -32.91
C PRO A 295 -6.36 -1.65 -33.91
N GLU A 296 -6.46 -1.39 -35.22
CA GLU A 296 -5.95 -2.26 -36.29
C GLU A 296 -4.50 -1.91 -36.71
N GLY A 297 -3.91 -0.87 -36.13
CA GLY A 297 -2.54 -0.44 -36.43
C GLY A 297 -1.50 -1.29 -35.71
N THR A 298 -0.27 -1.25 -36.24
CA THR A 298 0.90 -1.90 -35.64
C THR A 298 1.85 -0.81 -35.10
N PRO A 299 2.22 -0.82 -33.81
CA PRO A 299 3.13 0.17 -33.26
C PRO A 299 4.56 -0.04 -33.80
N LEU A 300 5.36 1.04 -33.80
CA LEU A 300 6.72 0.98 -34.36
C LEU A 300 7.60 -0.07 -33.69
N VAL A 301 7.48 -0.27 -32.38
CA VAL A 301 8.24 -1.27 -31.63
C VAL A 301 7.96 -2.69 -32.13
N GLU A 302 6.71 -3.01 -32.46
CA GLU A 302 6.31 -4.32 -32.95
C GLU A 302 6.84 -4.60 -34.37
N VAL A 303 7.00 -3.54 -35.19
CA VAL A 303 7.61 -3.63 -36.52
C VAL A 303 9.12 -3.84 -36.43
N LEU A 304 9.77 -3.30 -35.38
CA LEU A 304 11.21 -3.37 -35.19
C LEU A 304 11.65 -4.56 -34.32
N ASP A 305 10.74 -5.12 -33.54
CA ASP A 305 11.00 -6.27 -32.68
C ASP A 305 10.90 -7.57 -33.50
N ASP A 306 12.04 -8.01 -33.99
CA ASP A 306 12.20 -9.26 -34.76
C ASP A 306 12.67 -10.41 -33.84
N SER A 307 12.57 -10.23 -32.53
CA SER A 307 12.95 -11.26 -31.56
C SER A 307 11.89 -12.37 -31.53
N VAL A 308 12.31 -13.59 -31.83
CA VAL A 308 11.49 -14.81 -31.72
C VAL A 308 11.69 -15.37 -30.30
N THR A 309 10.66 -15.29 -29.47
CA THR A 309 10.61 -15.94 -28.16
C THR A 309 10.05 -17.34 -28.25
#